data_9364996ca474cd0b3b669ad28e6e3f03
#
_entry.id   9364996ca474cd0b3b669ad28e6e3f03
#
_cell.length_a   1.000
_cell.length_b   1.000
_cell.length_c   1.000
_cell.angle_alpha   90.00
_cell.angle_beta   90.00
_cell.angle_gamma   90.00
#
_symmetry.space_group_name_H-M   'P 1'
#
loop_
_entity.id
_entity.type
_entity.pdbx_description
1 polymer ?
#
loop_
_entity_poly.entity_id
_entity_poly.type
_entity_poly.pdbx_seq_one_letter_code
_entity_poly.pdbx_strand_id
1 'polypeptide(L)'
;KTTEERTPVSMNTFGRNFRLSLWGESHGSLLGITLDGVPAGIPLSAEEFEADLARRRSGAAGTTPRREKDTPRIVSGLYRGHTTGAPLTLLFDNTDTRSADYPAAGSRFRPSHADRTAWVKYHGYNDPRGGGHFSGRLTLPLVAAGVVAKRMLPGEVRFETRLAEMGGCDD
;
A
#
# COMPACT_ATOMS: atom_id res chain seq x y z
N LYS A 1 -13.95 -35.12 -13.18
CA LYS A 1 -13.22 -33.86 -12.91
C LYS A 1 -14.25 -32.93 -12.28
N THR A 2 -14.32 -32.90 -10.98
CA THR A 2 -15.14 -31.94 -10.22
C THR A 2 -14.53 -30.57 -10.45
N THR A 3 -15.29 -29.67 -11.06
CA THR A 3 -15.02 -28.23 -11.03
C THR A 3 -15.14 -27.80 -9.57
N GLU A 4 -14.02 -27.69 -8.86
CA GLU A 4 -13.99 -27.00 -7.59
C GLU A 4 -14.56 -25.60 -7.82
N GLU A 5 -15.68 -25.28 -7.20
CA GLU A 5 -16.22 -23.93 -7.13
C GLU A 5 -15.14 -23.04 -6.52
N ARG A 6 -14.53 -22.20 -7.33
CA ARG A 6 -13.56 -21.22 -6.83
C ARG A 6 -14.31 -20.24 -5.96
N THR A 7 -14.07 -20.30 -4.67
CA THR A 7 -14.61 -19.32 -3.72
C THR A 7 -14.27 -17.92 -4.21
N PRO A 8 -15.23 -16.99 -4.30
CA PRO A 8 -14.94 -15.63 -4.76
C PRO A 8 -13.86 -15.02 -3.88
N VAL A 9 -12.75 -14.64 -4.50
CA VAL A 9 -11.65 -13.97 -3.79
C VAL A 9 -12.13 -12.59 -3.39
N SER A 10 -11.92 -12.20 -2.13
CA SER A 10 -12.24 -10.84 -1.67
C SER A 10 -11.44 -9.83 -2.52
N MET A 11 -12.10 -8.78 -2.98
CA MET A 11 -11.49 -7.74 -3.81
C MET A 11 -10.49 -6.92 -3.00
N ASN A 12 -9.40 -6.51 -3.64
CA ASN A 12 -8.42 -5.57 -3.09
C ASN A 12 -8.85 -4.11 -3.32
N THR A 13 -10.15 -3.89 -3.33
CA THR A 13 -10.81 -2.61 -3.58
C THR A 13 -11.77 -2.32 -2.46
N PHE A 14 -11.74 -1.10 -1.93
CA PHE A 14 -12.69 -0.66 -0.92
C PHE A 14 -13.05 0.83 -1.10
N GLY A 15 -14.07 1.28 -0.37
CA GLY A 15 -14.62 2.62 -0.45
C GLY A 15 -15.95 2.65 -1.22
N ARG A 16 -16.65 3.76 -1.13
CA ARG A 16 -17.94 3.99 -1.80
C ARG A 16 -17.83 5.11 -2.83
N ASN A 17 -17.74 6.36 -2.39
CA ASN A 17 -17.61 7.55 -3.25
C ASN A 17 -16.14 7.81 -3.60
N PHE A 18 -15.24 7.60 -2.66
CA PHE A 18 -13.80 7.55 -2.86
C PHE A 18 -13.40 6.08 -2.75
N ARG A 19 -13.02 5.49 -3.87
CA ARG A 19 -12.63 4.09 -3.99
C ARG A 19 -11.15 3.95 -4.21
N LEU A 20 -10.59 2.92 -3.65
CA LEU A 20 -9.21 2.58 -3.92
C LEU A 20 -9.05 1.10 -4.26
N SER A 21 -8.17 0.81 -5.20
CA SER A 21 -7.68 -0.52 -5.52
C SER A 21 -6.19 -0.58 -5.23
N LEU A 22 -5.82 -1.44 -4.27
CA LEU A 22 -4.44 -1.67 -3.87
C LEU A 22 -3.91 -2.91 -4.61
N TRP A 23 -2.70 -2.84 -5.14
CA TRP A 23 -2.11 -3.92 -5.92
C TRP A 23 -0.58 -3.92 -5.85
N GLY A 24 0.02 -5.04 -6.29
CA GLY A 24 1.45 -5.32 -6.21
C GLY A 24 1.85 -6.14 -5.00
N GLU A 25 3.10 -6.56 -4.97
CA GLU A 25 3.72 -7.39 -3.92
C GLU A 25 5.03 -6.79 -3.45
N SER A 26 5.43 -7.12 -2.22
CA SER A 26 6.61 -6.58 -1.56
C SER A 26 7.89 -6.74 -2.37
N HIS A 27 8.04 -7.85 -3.09
CA HIS A 27 9.19 -8.19 -3.92
C HIS A 27 8.85 -8.25 -5.42
N GLY A 28 7.68 -7.76 -5.81
CA GLY A 28 7.38 -7.46 -7.20
C GLY A 28 8.19 -6.25 -7.68
N SER A 29 8.19 -5.97 -8.99
CA SER A 29 8.93 -4.83 -9.58
C SER A 29 8.41 -3.49 -9.08
N LEU A 30 7.13 -3.39 -8.81
CA LEU A 30 6.47 -2.19 -8.32
C LEU A 30 5.19 -2.55 -7.55
N LEU A 31 4.68 -1.59 -6.83
CA LEU A 31 3.36 -1.63 -6.22
C LEU A 31 2.65 -0.30 -6.46
N GLY A 32 1.35 -0.27 -6.25
CA GLY A 32 0.62 0.96 -6.48
C GLY A 32 -0.81 0.94 -5.99
N ILE A 33 -1.47 2.04 -6.30
CA ILE A 33 -2.86 2.25 -5.97
C ILE A 33 -3.55 3.01 -7.08
N THR A 34 -4.78 2.62 -7.36
CA THR A 34 -5.68 3.36 -8.23
C THR A 34 -6.82 3.91 -7.39
N LEU A 35 -7.04 5.21 -7.48
CA LEU A 35 -8.07 5.96 -6.75
C LEU A 35 -9.14 6.40 -7.73
N ASP A 36 -10.39 6.10 -7.43
CA ASP A 36 -11.56 6.52 -8.19
C ASP A 36 -12.44 7.43 -7.32
N GLY A 37 -13.16 8.36 -7.95
CA GLY A 37 -13.96 9.36 -7.25
C GLY A 37 -13.17 10.56 -6.71
N VAL A 38 -11.96 10.79 -7.24
CA VAL A 38 -11.19 12.02 -6.95
C VAL A 38 -11.78 13.17 -7.80
N PRO A 39 -12.25 14.28 -7.19
CA PRO A 39 -12.75 15.41 -7.93
C PRO A 39 -11.71 16.01 -8.88
N ALA A 40 -12.15 16.56 -10.01
CA ALA A 40 -11.29 17.32 -10.90
C ALA A 40 -10.89 18.65 -10.28
N GLY A 41 -9.70 19.15 -10.66
CA GLY A 41 -9.23 20.50 -10.30
C GLY A 41 -8.47 20.61 -8.98
N ILE A 42 -8.20 19.50 -8.29
CA ILE A 42 -7.36 19.50 -7.09
C ILE A 42 -5.90 19.66 -7.51
N PRO A 43 -5.16 20.68 -7.03
CA PRO A 43 -3.72 20.78 -7.24
C PRO A 43 -3.01 19.56 -6.62
N LEU A 44 -2.12 18.93 -7.39
CA LEU A 44 -1.39 17.75 -6.92
C LEU A 44 -0.04 17.62 -7.64
N SER A 45 1.00 17.37 -6.88
CA SER A 45 2.34 17.05 -7.38
C SER A 45 2.97 15.93 -6.57
N ALA A 46 4.08 15.35 -7.04
CA ALA A 46 4.75 14.27 -6.35
C ALA A 46 5.37 14.72 -5.00
N GLU A 47 5.76 15.98 -4.89
CA GLU A 47 6.37 16.58 -3.69
C GLU A 47 5.40 16.63 -2.51
N GLU A 48 4.11 16.74 -2.78
CA GLU A 48 3.09 16.85 -1.73
C GLU A 48 2.92 15.58 -0.91
N PHE A 49 3.40 14.45 -1.41
CA PHE A 49 3.38 13.17 -0.70
C PHE A 49 4.54 13.04 0.31
N GLU A 50 5.60 13.82 0.17
CA GLU A 50 6.86 13.65 0.90
C GLU A 50 6.68 13.66 2.42
N ALA A 51 5.93 14.62 2.97
CA ALA A 51 5.77 14.77 4.41
C ALA A 51 5.14 13.54 5.08
N ASP A 52 4.07 13.00 4.49
CA ASP A 52 3.40 11.82 5.03
C ASP A 52 4.18 10.53 4.77
N LEU A 53 4.80 10.41 3.60
CA LEU A 53 5.60 9.24 3.24
C LEU A 53 6.90 9.15 4.04
N ALA A 54 7.53 10.29 4.36
CA ALA A 54 8.71 10.35 5.21
C ALA A 54 8.46 9.78 6.61
N ARG A 55 7.30 10.07 7.20
CA ARG A 55 6.90 9.53 8.52
C ARG A 55 6.80 8.00 8.54
N ARG A 56 6.55 7.39 7.39
CA ARG A 56 6.43 5.94 7.22
C ARG A 56 7.76 5.26 6.94
N ARG A 57 8.75 5.97 6.41
CA ARG A 57 10.03 5.37 5.98
C ARG A 57 10.73 4.64 7.10
N SER A 58 11.36 3.51 6.75
CA SER A 58 12.29 2.81 7.63
C SER A 58 13.52 3.66 7.91
N GLY A 59 14.09 3.54 9.09
CA GLY A 59 15.29 4.27 9.49
C GLY A 59 15.37 4.55 10.99
N ALA A 60 14.26 4.47 11.70
CA ALA A 60 14.23 4.51 13.15
C ALA A 60 14.69 3.17 13.76
N ALA A 61 15.14 3.17 15.02
CA ALA A 61 15.48 1.97 15.75
C ALA A 61 14.31 0.97 15.75
N GLY A 62 14.58 -0.31 15.49
CA GLY A 62 13.55 -1.35 15.40
C GLY A 62 12.83 -1.49 14.06
N THR A 63 13.14 -0.63 13.07
CA THR A 63 12.59 -0.76 11.72
C THR A 63 13.47 -1.62 10.82
N THR A 64 12.94 -2.02 9.64
CA THR A 64 13.71 -2.82 8.68
C THR A 64 14.85 -1.99 8.06
N PRO A 65 15.97 -2.63 7.65
CA PRO A 65 17.09 -1.93 7.01
C PRO A 65 16.79 -1.49 5.56
N ARG A 66 15.64 -1.87 5.01
CA ARG A 66 15.24 -1.56 3.64
C ARG A 66 15.15 -0.05 3.43
N ARG A 67 15.79 0.45 2.38
CA ARG A 67 15.79 1.87 2.01
C ARG A 67 15.23 2.05 0.62
N GLU A 68 14.09 2.73 0.55
CA GLU A 68 13.40 3.06 -0.69
C GLU A 68 13.16 4.57 -0.75
N LYS A 69 13.19 5.13 -1.94
CA LYS A 69 12.91 6.58 -2.11
C LYS A 69 11.43 6.89 -1.83
N ASP A 70 10.55 5.92 -2.07
CA ASP A 70 9.10 6.02 -1.86
C ASP A 70 8.44 7.23 -2.56
N THR A 71 9.03 7.73 -3.64
CA THR A 71 8.46 8.83 -4.41
C THR A 71 7.43 8.27 -5.39
N PRO A 72 6.17 8.75 -5.37
CA PRO A 72 5.15 8.26 -6.29
C PRO A 72 5.38 8.76 -7.72
N ARG A 73 5.15 7.88 -8.70
CA ARG A 73 4.95 8.27 -10.09
C ARG A 73 3.45 8.35 -10.36
N ILE A 74 2.96 9.53 -10.73
CA ILE A 74 1.55 9.73 -11.08
C ILE A 74 1.40 9.45 -12.57
N VAL A 75 0.70 8.38 -12.93
CA VAL A 75 0.63 7.90 -14.32
C VAL A 75 -0.75 8.05 -14.96
N SER A 76 -1.76 8.40 -14.19
CA SER A 76 -3.12 8.67 -14.67
C SER A 76 -3.82 9.65 -13.74
N GLY A 77 -4.84 10.34 -14.22
CA GLY A 77 -5.70 11.21 -13.43
C GLY A 77 -5.12 12.59 -13.11
N LEU A 78 -3.99 12.98 -13.74
CA LEU A 78 -3.36 14.29 -13.55
C LEU A 78 -3.07 14.98 -14.89
N TYR A 79 -3.38 16.27 -14.99
CA TYR A 79 -3.05 17.11 -16.14
C TYR A 79 -2.70 18.52 -15.67
N ARG A 80 -1.55 19.06 -16.13
CA ARG A 80 -1.05 20.40 -15.75
C ARG A 80 -1.09 20.67 -14.25
N GLY A 81 -0.67 19.67 -13.44
CA GLY A 81 -0.61 19.79 -11.99
C GLY A 81 -1.97 19.74 -11.26
N HIS A 82 -3.06 19.35 -11.94
CA HIS A 82 -4.38 19.22 -11.35
C HIS A 82 -5.00 17.88 -11.66
N THR A 83 -5.79 17.36 -10.74
CA THR A 83 -6.59 16.14 -10.96
C THR A 83 -7.61 16.36 -12.06
N THR A 84 -7.89 15.31 -12.84
CA THR A 84 -8.78 15.40 -14.01
C THR A 84 -10.18 14.86 -13.75
N GLY A 85 -10.41 14.17 -12.64
CA GLY A 85 -11.61 13.40 -12.37
C GLY A 85 -11.58 11.98 -12.94
N ALA A 86 -10.61 11.66 -13.82
CA ALA A 86 -10.32 10.28 -14.21
C ALA A 86 -9.65 9.52 -13.06
N PRO A 87 -9.65 8.17 -13.06
CA PRO A 87 -8.95 7.40 -12.03
C PRO A 87 -7.50 7.83 -11.88
N LEU A 88 -7.12 8.21 -10.65
CA LEU A 88 -5.77 8.64 -10.31
C LEU A 88 -4.94 7.42 -9.93
N THR A 89 -3.85 7.18 -10.66
CA THR A 89 -2.99 6.01 -10.42
C THR A 89 -1.59 6.45 -10.00
N LEU A 90 -1.17 5.93 -8.85
CA LEU A 90 0.14 6.15 -8.25
C LEU A 90 0.94 4.85 -8.28
N LEU A 91 2.18 4.91 -8.76
CA LEU A 91 3.14 3.81 -8.82
C LEU A 91 4.32 4.08 -7.89
N PHE A 92 4.83 3.02 -7.27
CA PHE A 92 6.03 3.02 -6.45
C PHE A 92 6.94 1.89 -6.88
N ASP A 93 8.14 2.20 -7.29
CA ASP A 93 9.13 1.21 -7.68
C ASP A 93 9.71 0.50 -6.44
N ASN A 94 9.95 -0.79 -6.55
CA ASN A 94 10.68 -1.57 -5.56
C ASN A 94 12.13 -1.74 -6.03
N THR A 95 13.05 -1.04 -5.40
CA THR A 95 14.47 -1.02 -5.80
C THR A 95 15.36 -1.81 -4.84
N ASP A 96 14.95 -1.98 -3.60
CA ASP A 96 15.70 -2.73 -2.56
C ASP A 96 14.98 -4.03 -2.22
N THR A 97 15.04 -5.02 -3.13
CA THR A 97 14.44 -6.35 -2.95
C THR A 97 15.53 -7.42 -2.83
N ARG A 98 15.55 -8.13 -1.70
CA ARG A 98 16.46 -9.26 -1.45
C ARG A 98 15.71 -10.58 -1.49
N SER A 99 15.30 -10.97 -2.69
CA SER A 99 14.41 -12.14 -2.87
C SER A 99 15.07 -13.48 -2.52
N ALA A 100 16.40 -13.55 -2.53
CA ALA A 100 17.15 -14.77 -2.17
C ALA A 100 17.05 -15.15 -0.69
N ASP A 101 16.67 -14.22 0.18
CA ASP A 101 16.58 -14.45 1.63
C ASP A 101 15.30 -15.22 2.03
N TYR A 102 14.39 -15.49 1.09
CA TYR A 102 13.12 -16.14 1.39
C TYR A 102 13.09 -17.60 0.96
N PRO A 103 12.64 -18.52 1.85
CA PRO A 103 12.53 -19.93 1.53
C PRO A 103 11.52 -20.18 0.41
N ALA A 104 11.64 -21.34 -0.24
CA ALA A 104 10.69 -21.76 -1.26
C ALA A 104 9.25 -21.72 -0.71
N ALA A 105 8.32 -21.36 -1.59
CA ALA A 105 6.91 -21.23 -1.26
C ALA A 105 6.36 -22.47 -0.56
N GLY A 106 5.68 -22.28 0.57
CA GLY A 106 5.04 -23.35 1.34
C GLY A 106 5.97 -24.21 2.21
N SER A 107 7.30 -23.99 2.19
CA SER A 107 8.23 -24.81 2.98
C SER A 107 8.21 -24.45 4.48
N ARG A 108 8.02 -23.17 4.81
CA ARG A 108 7.93 -22.67 6.17
C ARG A 108 7.06 -21.41 6.21
N PHE A 109 6.12 -21.38 7.14
CA PHE A 109 5.31 -20.19 7.41
C PHE A 109 5.85 -19.46 8.64
N ARG A 110 6.00 -18.15 8.55
CA ARG A 110 6.48 -17.33 9.66
C ARG A 110 5.36 -17.19 10.71
N PRO A 111 5.64 -17.41 12.00
CA PRO A 111 4.69 -17.13 13.09
C PRO A 111 4.25 -15.66 13.04
N SER A 112 3.02 -15.40 13.42
CA SER A 112 2.44 -14.04 13.50
C SER A 112 2.42 -13.25 12.18
N HIS A 113 2.60 -13.95 11.04
CA HIS A 113 2.50 -13.37 9.69
C HIS A 113 1.37 -14.02 8.89
N ALA A 114 0.93 -13.37 7.81
CA ALA A 114 -0.16 -13.87 6.98
C ALA A 114 0.23 -15.02 6.02
N ASP A 115 1.44 -15.57 6.11
CA ASP A 115 1.98 -16.54 5.16
C ASP A 115 1.05 -17.75 4.97
N ARG A 116 0.66 -18.41 6.07
CA ARG A 116 -0.24 -19.58 6.02
C ARG A 116 -1.63 -19.21 5.51
N THR A 117 -2.18 -18.10 5.99
CA THR A 117 -3.51 -17.63 5.60
C THR A 117 -3.55 -17.28 4.12
N ALA A 118 -2.52 -16.61 3.62
CA ALA A 118 -2.36 -16.30 2.21
C ALA A 118 -2.24 -17.56 1.36
N TRP A 119 -1.42 -18.52 1.79
CA TRP A 119 -1.26 -19.81 1.13
C TRP A 119 -2.59 -20.55 0.99
N VAL A 120 -3.36 -20.65 2.06
CA VAL A 120 -4.67 -21.32 2.05
C VAL A 120 -5.64 -20.56 1.16
N LYS A 121 -5.75 -19.23 1.33
CA LYS A 121 -6.69 -18.39 0.58
C LYS A 121 -6.45 -18.42 -0.92
N TYR A 122 -5.20 -18.41 -1.35
CA TYR A 122 -4.80 -18.33 -2.74
C TYR A 122 -4.29 -19.66 -3.30
N HIS A 123 -4.54 -20.79 -2.61
CA HIS A 123 -4.18 -22.14 -3.05
C HIS A 123 -2.69 -22.29 -3.41
N GLY A 124 -1.80 -21.57 -2.71
CA GLY A 124 -0.37 -21.59 -2.95
C GLY A 124 0.12 -20.74 -4.12
N TYR A 125 -0.73 -19.97 -4.78
CA TYR A 125 -0.37 -19.10 -5.91
C TYR A 125 0.01 -17.67 -5.50
N ASN A 126 0.04 -17.36 -4.22
CA ASN A 126 0.52 -16.07 -3.73
C ASN A 126 2.05 -15.96 -3.80
N ASP A 127 2.57 -14.76 -4.04
CA ASP A 127 4.01 -14.50 -3.88
C ASP A 127 4.38 -14.52 -2.38
N PRO A 128 5.21 -15.46 -1.90
CA PRO A 128 5.58 -15.55 -0.49
C PRO A 128 6.70 -14.58 -0.10
N ARG A 129 7.43 -14.02 -1.08
CA ARG A 129 8.64 -13.22 -0.83
C ARG A 129 8.29 -11.92 -0.09
N GLY A 130 8.93 -11.72 1.07
CA GLY A 130 8.69 -10.53 1.91
C GLY A 130 7.25 -10.38 2.40
N GLY A 131 6.44 -11.46 2.33
CA GLY A 131 5.02 -11.46 2.67
C GLY A 131 4.09 -11.06 1.51
N GLY A 132 4.65 -10.85 0.32
CA GLY A 132 3.88 -10.57 -0.90
C GLY A 132 2.92 -9.39 -0.74
N HIS A 133 1.67 -9.60 -1.08
CA HIS A 133 0.61 -8.61 -0.96
C HIS A 133 0.22 -8.29 0.50
N PHE A 134 0.57 -9.14 1.47
CA PHE A 134 0.30 -8.95 2.90
C PHE A 134 1.46 -8.27 3.65
N SER A 135 2.46 -7.82 2.94
CA SER A 135 3.60 -7.12 3.50
C SER A 135 3.21 -5.73 4.03
N GLY A 136 3.86 -5.28 5.10
CA GLY A 136 3.79 -3.89 5.55
C GLY A 136 4.19 -2.87 4.49
N ARG A 137 4.92 -3.30 3.44
CA ARG A 137 5.25 -2.47 2.27
C ARG A 137 3.99 -1.94 1.57
N LEU A 138 2.91 -2.71 1.56
CA LEU A 138 1.63 -2.35 0.92
C LEU A 138 0.87 -1.23 1.65
N THR A 139 1.33 -0.81 2.84
CA THR A 139 0.79 0.39 3.51
C THR A 139 1.26 1.68 2.86
N LEU A 140 2.35 1.66 2.06
CA LEU A 140 2.87 2.83 1.36
C LEU A 140 1.83 3.49 0.44
N PRO A 141 1.20 2.77 -0.51
CA PRO A 141 0.15 3.36 -1.34
C PRO A 141 -1.08 3.81 -0.54
N LEU A 142 -1.39 3.17 0.60
CA LEU A 142 -2.49 3.60 1.48
C LEU A 142 -2.21 4.96 2.10
N VAL A 143 -0.97 5.20 2.56
CA VAL A 143 -0.56 6.53 3.07
C VAL A 143 -0.67 7.57 1.95
N ALA A 144 -0.23 7.24 0.73
CA ALA A 144 -0.38 8.13 -0.42
C ALA A 144 -1.87 8.43 -0.74
N ALA A 145 -2.76 7.43 -0.68
CA ALA A 145 -4.20 7.66 -0.81
C ALA A 145 -4.72 8.62 0.26
N GLY A 146 -4.20 8.53 1.48
CA GLY A 146 -4.50 9.46 2.57
C GLY A 146 -4.12 10.91 2.26
N VAL A 147 -2.99 11.13 1.57
CA VAL A 147 -2.62 12.49 1.11
C VAL A 147 -3.66 13.04 0.14
N VAL A 148 -4.07 12.26 -0.84
CA VAL A 148 -5.12 12.66 -1.80
C VAL A 148 -6.45 12.92 -1.09
N ALA A 149 -6.85 12.02 -0.18
CA ALA A 149 -8.09 12.17 0.58
C ALA A 149 -8.11 13.46 1.42
N LYS A 150 -7.00 13.83 2.06
CA LYS A 150 -6.87 15.08 2.80
C LYS A 150 -7.09 16.31 1.89
N ARG A 151 -6.59 16.27 0.65
CA ARG A 151 -6.77 17.34 -0.34
C ARG A 151 -8.21 17.49 -0.85
N MET A 152 -9.04 16.47 -0.68
CA MET A 152 -10.47 16.50 -1.02
C MET A 152 -11.33 17.15 0.07
N LEU A 153 -10.78 17.40 1.24
CA LEU A 153 -11.50 17.93 2.40
C LEU A 153 -11.28 19.45 2.54
N PRO A 154 -12.23 20.15 3.19
CA PRO A 154 -12.04 21.56 3.54
C PRO A 154 -10.77 21.78 4.36
N GLY A 155 -10.09 22.90 4.13
CA GLY A 155 -8.79 23.20 4.74
C GLY A 155 -8.81 23.33 6.28
N GLU A 156 -9.99 23.46 6.90
CA GLU A 156 -10.17 23.48 8.36
C GLU A 156 -10.05 22.07 8.98
N VAL A 157 -10.23 21.00 8.21
CA VAL A 157 -10.16 19.63 8.71
C VAL A 157 -8.71 19.27 8.99
N ARG A 158 -8.42 18.95 10.24
CA ARG A 158 -7.11 18.50 10.70
C ARG A 158 -7.18 17.05 11.17
N PHE A 159 -6.09 16.33 10.97
CA PHE A 159 -5.92 14.95 11.44
C PHE A 159 -4.76 14.92 12.43
N GLU A 160 -5.06 14.51 13.65
CA GLU A 160 -4.07 14.31 14.69
C GLU A 160 -4.15 12.85 15.16
N THR A 161 -3.01 12.20 15.20
CA THR A 161 -2.89 10.83 15.71
C THR A 161 -1.71 10.77 16.66
N ARG A 162 -1.91 10.10 17.79
CA ARG A 162 -0.87 9.82 18.76
C ARG A 162 -0.96 8.36 19.22
N LEU A 163 0.15 7.83 19.66
CA LEU A 163 0.17 6.56 20.37
C LEU A 163 -0.39 6.84 21.77
N ALA A 164 -1.44 6.17 22.17
CA ALA A 164 -2.03 6.34 23.48
C ALA A 164 -1.43 5.37 24.50
N GLU A 165 -1.20 4.12 24.09
CA GLU A 165 -0.65 3.06 24.95
C GLU A 165 0.10 2.03 24.07
N MET A 166 1.18 1.47 24.58
CA MET A 166 1.87 0.33 23.96
C MET A 166 2.47 -0.58 25.05
N GLY A 167 2.00 -1.84 25.06
CA GLY A 167 2.51 -2.84 26.02
C GLY A 167 2.24 -2.51 27.49
N GLY A 168 1.16 -1.75 27.79
CA GLY A 168 0.81 -1.31 29.11
C GLY A 168 1.55 -0.03 29.58
N CYS A 169 2.29 0.61 28.66
CA CYS A 169 2.92 1.92 28.90
C CYS A 169 2.13 2.99 28.16
N ASP A 170 1.71 4.02 28.89
CA ASP A 170 1.08 5.24 28.35
C ASP A 170 2.15 6.20 27.84
N ASP A 171 1.80 7.07 26.87
CA ASP A 171 2.65 8.15 26.36
C ASP A 171 2.57 9.39 27.25
#